data_7c6bfaf865849a25dc7bd28ab91f41eb
#
_entry.id   7c6bfaf865849a25dc7bd28ab91f41eb
#
_cell.length_a   1.000
_cell.length_b   1.000
_cell.length_c   1.000
_cell.angle_alpha   90.00
_cell.angle_beta   90.00
_cell.angle_gamma   90.00
#
_symmetry.space_group_name_H-M   'P 1'
#
loop_
_entity.id
_entity.type
_entity.pdbx_description
1 polymer ?
#
loop_
_entity_poly.entity_id
_entity_poly.type
_entity_poly.pdbx_seq_one_letter_code
_entity_poly.pdbx_strand_id
1 'polypeptide(L)'
;MLERLLTEDISQQVREVFEQALQNPVHILFFGSELRCEYCEPTRSLLEEIIPLSEKLSLRIHDVDKEPEIAKKYRVDKTPGIVVTARDGDDIIDYGIRYSGMPSGHEFTSLMNDLVMVSQRSTDLKEETRVFLSTIKEEVLLQVFVTPT
;
A
#
# COMPACT_ATOMS: atom_id res chain seq x y z
N MET A 1 22.88 -4.48 -10.82
CA MET A 1 21.64 -5.28 -10.97
C MET A 1 21.10 -5.52 -9.57
N LEU A 2 19.97 -4.96 -9.26
CA LEU A 2 19.33 -5.22 -7.97
C LEU A 2 18.82 -6.66 -7.95
N GLU A 3 19.13 -7.39 -6.89
CA GLU A 3 18.65 -8.74 -6.67
C GLU A 3 17.11 -8.69 -6.51
N ARG A 4 16.39 -9.57 -7.20
CA ARG A 4 14.92 -9.62 -7.08
C ARG A 4 14.52 -10.01 -5.67
N LEU A 5 13.63 -9.25 -5.08
CA LEU A 5 13.09 -9.50 -3.74
C LEU A 5 12.00 -10.58 -3.75
N LEU A 6 11.23 -10.64 -4.84
CA LEU A 6 10.22 -11.67 -5.02
C LEU A 6 10.80 -12.81 -5.86
N THR A 7 10.70 -14.04 -5.33
CA THR A 7 11.02 -15.23 -6.12
C THR A 7 10.01 -15.37 -7.27
N GLU A 8 10.38 -16.12 -8.31
CA GLU A 8 9.48 -16.37 -9.45
C GLU A 8 8.17 -17.05 -9.00
N ASP A 9 8.28 -18.01 -8.05
CA ASP A 9 7.11 -18.70 -7.50
C ASP A 9 6.16 -17.74 -6.77
N ILE A 10 6.69 -16.85 -5.94
CA ILE A 10 5.88 -15.83 -5.25
C ILE A 10 5.26 -14.86 -6.24
N SER A 11 6.03 -14.41 -7.23
CA SER A 11 5.53 -13.51 -8.27
C SER A 11 4.37 -14.15 -9.05
N GLN A 12 4.51 -15.44 -9.36
CA GLN A 12 3.46 -16.17 -10.06
C GLN A 12 2.20 -16.33 -9.20
N GLN A 13 2.34 -16.70 -7.93
CA GLN A 13 1.21 -16.80 -7.00
C GLN A 13 0.48 -15.47 -6.82
N VAL A 14 1.23 -14.38 -6.66
CA VAL A 14 0.64 -13.04 -6.54
C VAL A 14 -0.10 -12.65 -7.83
N ARG A 15 0.48 -12.93 -8.99
CA ARG A 15 -0.17 -12.68 -10.29
C ARG A 15 -1.50 -13.39 -10.40
N GLU A 16 -1.54 -14.68 -10.06
CA GLU A 16 -2.78 -15.48 -10.09
C GLU A 16 -3.86 -14.92 -9.16
N VAL A 17 -3.47 -14.52 -7.94
CA VAL A 17 -4.39 -13.86 -7.01
C VAL A 17 -4.91 -12.55 -7.60
N PHE A 18 -4.05 -11.73 -8.18
CA PHE A 18 -4.45 -10.46 -8.78
C PHE A 18 -5.37 -10.64 -9.99
N GLU A 19 -5.10 -11.60 -10.85
CA GLU A 19 -5.96 -11.90 -12.00
C GLU A 19 -7.37 -12.30 -11.57
N GLN A 20 -7.49 -13.03 -10.48
CA GLN A 20 -8.78 -13.49 -9.97
C GLN A 20 -9.51 -12.45 -9.11
N ALA A 21 -8.78 -11.64 -8.34
CA ALA A 21 -9.34 -10.84 -7.27
C ALA A 21 -9.42 -9.34 -7.57
N LEU A 22 -8.49 -8.78 -8.36
CA LEU A 22 -8.51 -7.35 -8.66
C LEU A 22 -9.62 -7.01 -9.67
N GLN A 23 -10.44 -6.01 -9.32
CA GLN A 23 -11.59 -5.57 -10.12
C GLN A 23 -11.40 -4.16 -10.66
N ASN A 24 -11.03 -3.22 -9.79
CA ASN A 24 -10.88 -1.80 -10.10
C ASN A 24 -9.44 -1.32 -9.87
N PRO A 25 -9.04 -0.20 -10.49
CA PRO A 25 -7.69 0.34 -10.35
C PRO A 25 -7.33 0.70 -8.91
N VAL A 26 -6.11 0.36 -8.53
CA VAL A 26 -5.47 0.72 -7.26
C VAL A 26 -4.25 1.57 -7.55
N HIS A 27 -4.09 2.64 -6.81
CA HIS A 27 -2.96 3.55 -6.94
C HIS A 27 -2.16 3.59 -5.65
N ILE A 28 -0.90 3.18 -5.73
CA ILE A 28 0.02 3.14 -4.60
C ILE A 28 0.90 4.39 -4.64
N LEU A 29 1.02 5.06 -3.50
CA LEU A 29 1.96 6.14 -3.32
C LEU A 29 3.10 5.65 -2.43
N PHE A 30 4.30 5.80 -2.91
CA PHE A 30 5.51 5.54 -2.14
C PHE A 30 6.13 6.86 -1.72
N PHE A 31 6.51 6.96 -0.45
CA PHE A 31 7.19 8.12 0.11
C PHE A 31 8.54 7.69 0.66
N GLY A 32 9.59 8.18 0.05
CA GLY A 32 10.97 7.92 0.44
C GLY A 32 11.74 9.19 0.75
N SER A 33 13.00 9.03 1.14
CA SER A 33 13.97 10.11 1.31
C SER A 33 15.32 9.63 0.77
N GLU A 34 15.96 10.47 -0.05
CA GLU A 34 17.32 10.21 -0.50
C GLU A 34 18.36 10.50 0.60
N LEU A 35 17.98 11.25 1.63
CA LEU A 35 18.90 11.74 2.64
C LEU A 35 19.07 10.84 3.86
N ARG A 36 17.97 10.19 4.31
CA ARG A 36 17.96 9.45 5.59
C ARG A 36 16.98 8.29 5.57
N CYS A 37 17.20 7.31 4.73
CA CYS A 37 16.28 6.18 4.68
C CYS A 37 16.99 4.90 4.24
N GLU A 38 17.34 4.07 5.20
CA GLU A 38 18.01 2.81 4.95
C GLU A 38 17.14 1.81 4.15
N TYR A 39 15.84 1.78 4.45
CA TYR A 39 14.91 0.81 3.85
C TYR A 39 14.09 1.38 2.68
N CYS A 40 14.36 2.61 2.24
CA CYS A 40 13.60 3.20 1.14
C CYS A 40 13.87 2.51 -0.19
N GLU A 41 15.11 2.24 -0.51
CA GLU A 41 15.47 1.57 -1.77
C GLU A 41 14.91 0.14 -1.84
N PRO A 42 15.10 -0.74 -0.85
CA PRO A 42 14.49 -2.07 -0.91
C PRO A 42 12.96 -2.03 -0.91
N THR A 43 12.32 -1.09 -0.21
CA THR A 43 10.86 -0.95 -0.21
C THR A 43 10.36 -0.50 -1.59
N ARG A 44 11.02 0.47 -2.20
CA ARG A 44 10.72 0.92 -3.56
C ARG A 44 10.85 -0.22 -4.56
N SER A 45 11.97 -0.95 -4.50
CA SER A 45 12.23 -2.11 -5.37
C SER A 45 11.14 -3.16 -5.24
N LEU A 46 10.69 -3.46 -4.01
CA LEU A 46 9.58 -4.38 -3.77
C LEU A 46 8.30 -3.93 -4.48
N LEU A 47 7.94 -2.66 -4.36
CA LEU A 47 6.75 -2.12 -5.03
C LEU A 47 6.90 -2.16 -6.56
N GLU A 48 8.07 -1.83 -7.08
CA GLU A 48 8.36 -1.88 -8.51
C GLU A 48 8.31 -3.32 -9.08
N GLU A 49 8.53 -4.34 -8.25
CA GLU A 49 8.32 -5.76 -8.62
C GLU A 49 6.84 -6.17 -8.55
N ILE A 50 6.05 -5.59 -7.66
CA ILE A 50 4.62 -5.89 -7.50
C ILE A 50 3.77 -5.26 -8.62
N ILE A 51 4.05 -4.02 -9.00
CA ILE A 51 3.23 -3.26 -9.95
C ILE A 51 3.03 -3.99 -11.28
N PRO A 52 4.06 -4.57 -11.93
CA PRO A 52 3.89 -5.26 -13.21
C PRO A 52 3.06 -6.55 -13.15
N LEU A 53 2.73 -7.00 -11.95
CA LEU A 53 1.94 -8.23 -11.77
C LEU A 53 0.45 -8.03 -12.09
N SER A 54 -0.02 -6.78 -12.25
CA SER A 54 -1.38 -6.47 -12.71
C SER A 54 -1.44 -5.10 -13.39
N GLU A 55 -2.17 -5.01 -14.48
CA GLU A 55 -2.47 -3.74 -15.16
C GLU A 55 -3.35 -2.79 -14.33
N LYS A 56 -4.00 -3.31 -13.28
CA LYS A 56 -4.84 -2.52 -12.38
C LYS A 56 -4.05 -1.77 -11.31
N LEU A 57 -2.76 -2.03 -11.18
CA LEU A 57 -1.88 -1.39 -10.21
C LEU A 57 -1.09 -0.26 -10.85
N SER A 58 -0.97 0.84 -10.15
CA SER A 58 -0.10 1.95 -10.52
C SER A 58 0.64 2.47 -9.29
N LEU A 59 1.83 3.02 -9.52
CA LEU A 59 2.72 3.52 -8.47
C LEU A 59 3.16 4.94 -8.79
N ARG A 60 3.15 5.79 -7.78
CA ARG A 60 3.82 7.08 -7.82
C ARG A 60 4.84 7.17 -6.69
N ILE A 61 6.03 7.62 -7.04
CA ILE A 61 7.14 7.76 -6.11
C ILE A 61 7.29 9.24 -5.76
N HIS A 62 7.33 9.52 -4.46
CA HIS A 62 7.55 10.84 -3.90
C HIS A 62 8.77 10.84 -2.98
N ASP A 63 9.51 11.93 -2.97
CA ASP A 63 10.55 12.21 -2.01
C ASP A 63 10.03 13.25 -1.01
N VAL A 64 10.00 12.91 0.27
CA VAL A 64 9.41 13.77 1.31
C VAL A 64 10.20 15.08 1.50
N ASP A 65 11.48 15.09 1.18
CA ASP A 65 12.32 16.27 1.31
C ASP A 65 12.13 17.23 0.12
N LYS A 66 11.81 16.70 -1.05
CA LYS A 66 11.54 17.47 -2.28
C LYS A 66 10.09 17.89 -2.42
N GLU A 67 9.18 17.08 -1.88
CA GLU A 67 7.72 17.26 -2.01
C GLU A 67 7.01 17.25 -0.63
N PRO A 68 7.43 18.10 0.33
CA PRO A 68 6.91 18.06 1.70
C PRO A 68 5.40 18.32 1.78
N GLU A 69 4.83 19.09 0.86
CA GLU A 69 3.40 19.38 0.83
C GLU A 69 2.57 18.15 0.48
N ILE A 70 3.10 17.27 -0.39
CA ILE A 70 2.41 16.02 -0.75
C ILE A 70 2.48 15.04 0.43
N ALA A 71 3.63 14.92 1.07
CA ALA A 71 3.78 14.11 2.28
C ALA A 71 2.80 14.56 3.38
N LYS A 72 2.67 15.85 3.61
CA LYS A 72 1.73 16.44 4.55
C LYS A 72 0.27 16.17 4.17
N LYS A 73 -0.08 16.33 2.90
CA LYS A 73 -1.43 16.03 2.38
C LYS A 73 -1.85 14.61 2.70
N TYR A 74 -0.95 13.64 2.54
CA TYR A 74 -1.23 12.24 2.83
C TYR A 74 -0.86 11.82 4.26
N ARG A 75 -0.49 12.78 5.12
CA ARG A 75 -0.12 12.54 6.53
C ARG A 75 1.00 11.50 6.69
N VAL A 76 1.96 11.54 5.80
CA VAL A 76 3.16 10.68 5.87
C VAL A 76 4.25 11.42 6.63
N ASP A 77 4.62 10.89 7.78
CA ASP A 77 5.62 11.47 8.69
C ASP A 77 6.86 10.58 8.88
N LYS A 78 6.85 9.40 8.28
CA LYS A 78 7.95 8.42 8.35
C LYS A 78 8.26 7.84 6.99
N THR A 79 9.53 7.53 6.76
CA THR A 79 10.01 6.88 5.53
C THR A 79 10.70 5.55 5.84
N PRO A 80 10.53 4.54 4.99
CA PRO A 80 9.65 4.50 3.83
C PRO A 80 8.18 4.51 4.25
N GLY A 81 7.36 5.25 3.51
CA GLY A 81 5.91 5.29 3.68
C GLY A 81 5.20 4.74 2.44
N ILE A 82 4.15 3.97 2.65
CA ILE A 82 3.29 3.48 1.57
C ILE A 82 1.86 3.88 1.87
N VAL A 83 1.20 4.46 0.88
CA VAL A 83 -0.22 4.80 0.93
C VAL A 83 -0.94 4.00 -0.13
N VAL A 84 -1.90 3.17 0.27
CA VAL A 84 -2.72 2.40 -0.65
C VAL A 84 -4.02 3.16 -0.90
N THR A 85 -4.25 3.56 -2.15
CA THR A 85 -5.43 4.33 -2.54
C THR A 85 -6.18 3.64 -3.67
N ALA A 86 -7.45 3.98 -3.81
CA ALA A 86 -8.23 3.63 -4.97
C ALA A 86 -8.09 4.71 -6.06
N ARG A 87 -8.17 4.30 -7.31
CA ARG A 87 -8.24 5.22 -8.44
C ARG A 87 -9.54 5.02 -9.18
N ASP A 88 -10.26 6.12 -9.36
CA ASP A 88 -11.49 6.16 -10.13
C ASP A 88 -11.38 7.27 -11.18
N GLY A 89 -11.02 6.88 -12.41
CA GLY A 89 -10.65 7.83 -13.45
C GLY A 89 -9.40 8.63 -13.04
N ASP A 90 -9.55 9.94 -12.92
CA ASP A 90 -8.49 10.86 -12.48
C ASP A 90 -8.51 11.10 -10.95
N ASP A 91 -9.54 10.62 -10.27
CA ASP A 91 -9.71 10.81 -8.83
C ASP A 91 -8.98 9.74 -8.02
N ILE A 92 -8.32 10.20 -6.97
CA ILE A 92 -7.65 9.34 -5.98
C ILE A 92 -8.49 9.33 -4.71
N ILE A 93 -8.89 8.13 -4.29
CA ILE A 93 -9.69 7.93 -3.08
C ILE A 93 -8.78 7.34 -2.00
N ASP A 94 -8.55 8.10 -0.95
CA ASP A 94 -7.71 7.72 0.18
C ASP A 94 -8.59 7.18 1.32
N TYR A 95 -8.52 5.88 1.55
CA TYR A 95 -9.24 5.23 2.66
C TYR A 95 -8.50 5.27 4.00
N GLY A 96 -7.33 5.87 4.05
CA GLY A 96 -6.54 5.98 5.27
C GLY A 96 -5.57 4.84 5.51
N ILE A 97 -5.28 4.01 4.52
CA ILE A 97 -4.36 2.87 4.65
C ILE A 97 -2.91 3.35 4.51
N ARG A 98 -2.11 3.11 5.54
CA ARG A 98 -0.71 3.54 5.62
C ARG A 98 0.17 2.39 6.09
N TYR A 99 1.34 2.27 5.47
CA TYR A 99 2.45 1.44 5.95
C TYR A 99 3.65 2.33 6.22
N SER A 100 4.30 2.13 7.35
CA SER A 100 5.56 2.79 7.69
C SER A 100 6.63 1.73 7.91
N GLY A 101 7.64 1.72 7.06
CA GLY A 101 8.65 0.67 7.00
C GLY A 101 8.45 -0.29 5.83
N MET A 102 9.39 -1.21 5.65
CA MET A 102 9.33 -2.22 4.59
C MET A 102 8.32 -3.32 4.97
N PRO A 103 7.27 -3.56 4.17
CA PRO A 103 6.31 -4.62 4.46
C PRO A 103 6.87 -5.99 4.09
N SER A 104 7.41 -6.69 5.08
CA SER A 104 7.99 -8.03 4.94
C SER A 104 7.30 -9.05 5.83
N GLY A 105 7.46 -10.34 5.55
CA GLY A 105 6.82 -11.40 6.31
C GLY A 105 5.29 -11.32 6.27
N HIS A 106 4.66 -11.34 7.41
CA HIS A 106 3.19 -11.26 7.52
C HIS A 106 2.62 -9.93 7.01
N GLU A 107 3.39 -8.86 7.11
CA GLU A 107 2.97 -7.54 6.63
C GLU A 107 2.88 -7.49 5.10
N PHE A 108 3.70 -8.26 4.39
CA PHE A 108 3.56 -8.42 2.94
C PHE A 108 2.20 -9.01 2.57
N THR A 109 1.75 -10.04 3.29
CA THR A 109 0.42 -10.62 3.09
C THR A 109 -0.69 -9.59 3.38
N SER A 110 -0.54 -8.79 4.42
CA SER A 110 -1.47 -7.71 4.72
C SER A 110 -1.54 -6.68 3.59
N LEU A 111 -0.40 -6.30 3.03
CA LEU A 111 -0.37 -5.40 1.87
C LEU A 111 -1.10 -6.01 0.66
N MET A 112 -0.87 -7.28 0.35
CA MET A 112 -1.58 -7.97 -0.75
C MET A 112 -3.10 -7.97 -0.52
N ASN A 113 -3.54 -8.28 0.69
CA ASN A 113 -4.96 -8.24 1.06
C ASN A 113 -5.56 -6.84 0.93
N ASP A 114 -4.83 -5.82 1.34
CA ASP A 114 -5.30 -4.43 1.22
C ASP A 114 -5.42 -4.00 -0.24
N LEU A 115 -4.50 -4.40 -1.11
CA LEU A 115 -4.61 -4.14 -2.55
C LEU A 115 -5.89 -4.77 -3.12
N VAL A 116 -6.21 -5.99 -2.72
CA VAL A 116 -7.43 -6.69 -3.15
C VAL A 116 -8.68 -5.98 -2.62
N MET A 117 -8.75 -5.69 -1.31
CA MET A 117 -9.90 -5.01 -0.71
C MET A 117 -10.15 -3.63 -1.33
N VAL A 118 -9.10 -2.84 -1.53
CA VAL A 118 -9.20 -1.53 -2.17
C VAL A 118 -9.68 -1.67 -3.61
N SER A 119 -9.15 -2.64 -4.36
CA SER A 119 -9.57 -2.92 -5.73
C SER A 119 -11.04 -3.32 -5.81
N GLN A 120 -11.51 -4.12 -4.89
CA GLN A 120 -12.92 -4.56 -4.82
C GLN A 120 -13.86 -3.49 -4.25
N ARG A 121 -13.33 -2.40 -3.69
CA ARG A 121 -14.11 -1.37 -2.99
C ARG A 121 -14.95 -1.96 -1.86
N SER A 122 -14.46 -2.99 -1.19
CA SER A 122 -15.18 -3.72 -0.16
C SER A 122 -14.22 -4.19 0.94
N THR A 123 -14.80 -4.63 2.05
CA THR A 123 -14.09 -5.22 3.18
C THR A 123 -14.77 -6.53 3.56
N ASP A 124 -14.02 -7.44 4.14
CA ASP A 124 -14.51 -8.72 4.67
C ASP A 124 -15.02 -8.61 6.12
N LEU A 125 -15.07 -7.40 6.67
CA LEU A 125 -15.64 -7.17 8.01
C LEU A 125 -17.09 -7.60 8.07
N LYS A 126 -17.47 -8.18 9.21
CA LYS A 126 -18.85 -8.58 9.48
C LYS A 126 -19.80 -7.38 9.42
N GLU A 127 -21.05 -7.63 9.02
CA GLU A 127 -22.08 -6.59 8.90
C GLU A 127 -22.22 -5.76 10.17
N GLU A 128 -22.25 -6.40 11.34
CA GLU A 128 -22.33 -5.73 12.65
C GLU A 128 -21.18 -4.73 12.86
N THR A 129 -19.96 -5.12 12.48
CA THR A 129 -18.78 -4.26 12.58
C THR A 129 -18.90 -3.08 11.61
N ARG A 130 -19.32 -3.31 10.38
CA ARG A 130 -19.52 -2.24 9.38
C ARG A 130 -20.58 -1.24 9.84
N VAL A 131 -21.70 -1.72 10.38
CA VAL A 131 -22.75 -0.86 10.94
C VAL A 131 -22.21 -0.03 12.09
N PHE A 132 -21.46 -0.64 13.01
CA PHE A 132 -20.83 0.09 14.11
C PHE A 132 -19.88 1.16 13.60
N LEU A 133 -19.00 0.84 12.65
CA LEU A 133 -18.04 1.80 12.08
C LEU A 133 -18.73 2.99 11.40
N SER A 134 -19.90 2.76 10.79
CA SER A 134 -20.69 3.84 10.15
C SER A 134 -21.24 4.86 11.17
N THR A 135 -21.27 4.53 12.44
CA THR A 135 -21.71 5.46 13.52
C THR A 135 -20.58 6.36 14.02
N ILE A 136 -19.34 6.06 13.67
CA ILE A 136 -18.18 6.84 14.11
C ILE A 136 -18.15 8.17 13.33
N LYS A 137 -18.13 9.29 14.07
CA LYS A 137 -18.16 10.64 13.49
C LYS A 137 -16.85 11.38 13.61
N GLU A 138 -15.91 10.85 14.39
CA GLU A 138 -14.60 11.45 14.62
C GLU A 138 -13.52 10.58 14.00
N GLU A 139 -12.42 11.21 13.61
CA GLU A 139 -11.26 10.47 13.08
C GLU A 139 -10.69 9.55 14.17
N VAL A 140 -10.39 8.32 13.78
CA VAL A 140 -9.73 7.33 14.64
C VAL A 140 -8.44 6.90 13.96
N LEU A 141 -7.34 7.02 14.69
CA LEU A 141 -6.04 6.51 14.26
C LEU A 141 -5.79 5.15 14.90
N LEU A 142 -5.69 4.11 14.08
CA LEU A 142 -5.27 2.77 14.50
C LEU A 142 -3.83 2.56 14.06
N GLN A 143 -2.95 2.28 15.02
CA GLN A 143 -1.56 1.96 14.75
C GLN A 143 -1.25 0.55 15.22
N VAL A 144 -0.76 -0.28 14.32
CA VAL A 144 -0.32 -1.65 14.61
C VAL A 144 1.20 -1.71 14.44
N PHE A 145 1.89 -2.06 15.52
CA PHE A 145 3.35 -2.21 15.54
C PHE A 145 3.68 -3.68 15.39
N VAL A 146 4.49 -4.00 14.40
CA VAL A 146 4.89 -5.37 14.10
C VAL A 146 6.40 -5.47 13.99
N THR A 147 6.91 -6.67 14.22
CA THR A 147 8.30 -7.03 13.94
C THR A 147 8.37 -7.80 12.62
N PRO A 148 9.49 -7.72 11.86
CA PRO A 148 9.61 -8.38 10.56
C PRO A 148 9.84 -9.89 10.65
N THR A 149 9.64 -10.49 11.80
CA THR A 149 9.82 -11.93 12.05
C THR A 149 8.50 -12.65 12.13
#